data_229a2f7b85f520ea9a612b373a01c4fa
#
_entry.id   229a2f7b85f520ea9a612b373a01c4fa
#
_cell.length_a   1.000
_cell.length_b   1.000
_cell.length_c   1.000
_cell.angle_alpha   90.00
_cell.angle_beta   90.00
_cell.angle_gamma   90.00
#
_symmetry.space_group_name_H-M   'P 1'
#
loop_
_entity.id
_entity.type
_entity.pdbx_description
1 polymer ?
#
loop_
_entity_poly.entity_id
_entity_poly.type
_entity_poly.pdbx_seq_one_letter_code
_entity_poly.pdbx_strand_id
1 'polypeptide(L)'
;MLNIPATTSTPAVSWDEGSATLSISGESYPENSFAFFDPVFAWLSSELPALGRFRLRVSVSYMNSSSTKCVLDIIDLVSEAAERGCDAAIVWLYDRDNERARDLAEEFREDVEIPFELCPVEGSNR
;
A
#
# COMPACT_ATOMS: atom_id res chain seq x y z
N MET A 1 15.22 3.62 8.62
CA MET A 1 13.77 3.71 8.64
C MET A 1 13.24 4.15 7.28
N LEU A 2 12.20 3.55 6.79
CA LEU A 2 11.69 3.87 5.46
C LEU A 2 10.86 5.15 5.51
N ASN A 3 11.22 6.12 4.71
CA ASN A 3 10.49 7.39 4.65
C ASN A 3 10.79 8.08 3.33
N ILE A 4 9.85 7.99 2.39
CA ILE A 4 10.00 8.57 1.06
C ILE A 4 8.93 9.65 0.91
N PRO A 5 9.31 10.90 0.72
CA PRO A 5 8.30 11.97 0.55
C PRO A 5 7.61 11.89 -0.80
N ALA A 6 6.37 12.35 -0.86
CA ALA A 6 5.62 12.34 -2.10
C ALA A 6 6.16 13.39 -3.07
N THR A 7 6.01 13.09 -4.35
CA THR A 7 6.25 14.09 -5.41
C THR A 7 4.97 14.20 -6.23
N THR A 8 5.02 14.95 -7.31
CA THR A 8 3.86 15.09 -8.19
C THR A 8 3.42 13.75 -8.77
N SER A 9 4.38 12.86 -9.06
CA SER A 9 4.07 11.60 -9.73
C SER A 9 4.32 10.37 -8.86
N THR A 10 4.82 10.52 -7.64
CA THR A 10 5.11 9.37 -6.79
C THR A 10 4.49 9.56 -5.41
N PRO A 11 4.09 8.46 -4.77
CA PRO A 11 3.43 8.56 -3.47
C PRO A 11 4.42 8.73 -2.33
N ALA A 12 3.92 9.18 -1.20
CA ALA A 12 4.69 9.13 0.03
C ALA A 12 4.66 7.70 0.56
N VAL A 13 5.80 7.19 1.00
CA VAL A 13 5.89 5.85 1.59
C VAL A 13 6.61 5.98 2.91
N SER A 14 5.98 5.56 4.00
CA SER A 14 6.61 5.71 5.31
C SER A 14 6.22 4.56 6.23
N TRP A 15 7.13 4.23 7.12
CA TRP A 15 6.92 3.19 8.14
C TRP A 15 6.78 3.84 9.49
N ASP A 16 5.70 3.50 10.19
CA ASP A 16 5.49 3.94 11.56
C ASP A 16 5.67 2.76 12.49
N GLU A 17 6.75 2.77 13.24
CA GLU A 17 7.08 1.65 14.10
C GLU A 17 6.08 1.45 15.23
N GLY A 18 5.58 2.54 15.79
CA GLY A 18 4.64 2.45 16.91
C GLY A 18 3.36 1.72 16.56
N SER A 19 2.85 1.90 15.36
CA SER A 19 1.62 1.25 14.90
C SER A 19 1.89 0.08 13.97
N ALA A 20 3.16 -0.21 13.67
CA ALA A 20 3.58 -1.26 12.74
C ALA A 20 2.87 -1.08 11.38
N THR A 21 2.82 0.15 10.90
CA THR A 21 2.07 0.48 9.69
C THR A 21 2.97 1.05 8.60
N LEU A 22 2.90 0.45 7.43
CA LEU A 22 3.52 0.99 6.22
C LEU A 22 2.43 1.73 5.45
N SER A 23 2.62 3.03 5.24
CA SER A 23 1.64 3.87 4.56
C SER A 23 2.13 4.25 3.16
N ILE A 24 1.24 4.15 2.19
CA ILE A 24 1.48 4.58 0.81
C ILE A 24 0.36 5.54 0.48
N SER A 25 0.68 6.82 0.24
CA SER A 25 -0.37 7.81 -0.02
C SER A 25 0.01 8.79 -1.10
N GLY A 26 -0.97 9.23 -1.88
CA GLY A 26 -0.79 10.20 -2.96
C GLY A 26 -1.14 9.58 -4.29
N GLU A 27 -0.38 9.94 -5.33
CA GLU A 27 -0.59 9.40 -6.67
C GLU A 27 0.67 8.67 -7.11
N SER A 28 0.52 7.63 -7.91
CA SER A 28 1.66 6.84 -8.34
C SER A 28 1.62 6.61 -9.85
N TYR A 29 2.36 7.44 -10.59
CA TYR A 29 2.51 7.26 -12.03
C TYR A 29 3.91 7.65 -12.50
N PRO A 30 4.98 7.17 -11.83
CA PRO A 30 6.33 7.47 -12.30
C PRO A 30 6.61 6.76 -13.60
N GLU A 31 7.59 7.25 -14.34
CA GLU A 31 7.97 6.60 -15.60
C GLU A 31 8.48 5.18 -15.35
N ASN A 32 9.16 4.98 -14.25
CA ASN A 32 9.69 3.66 -13.91
C ASN A 32 9.25 3.32 -12.48
N SER A 33 8.09 2.70 -12.39
CA SER A 33 7.52 2.34 -11.09
C SER A 33 8.38 1.31 -10.37
N PHE A 34 9.00 0.39 -11.10
CA PHE A 34 9.82 -0.64 -10.48
C PHE A 34 11.03 -0.01 -9.80
N ALA A 35 11.67 0.97 -10.44
CA ALA A 35 12.78 1.67 -9.81
C ALA A 35 12.33 2.44 -8.58
N PHE A 36 11.15 3.06 -8.66
CA PHE A 36 10.65 3.81 -7.51
C PHE A 36 10.39 2.90 -6.32
N PHE A 37 9.76 1.74 -6.53
CA PHE A 37 9.38 0.85 -5.45
C PHE A 37 10.51 -0.07 -5.00
N ASP A 38 11.65 -0.09 -5.71
CA ASP A 38 12.76 -0.95 -5.35
C ASP A 38 13.21 -0.82 -3.90
N PRO A 39 13.39 0.39 -3.36
CA PRO A 39 13.75 0.51 -1.94
C PRO A 39 12.66 0.01 -1.00
N VAL A 40 11.41 0.08 -1.42
CA VAL A 40 10.29 -0.44 -0.61
C VAL A 40 10.37 -1.96 -0.55
N PHE A 41 10.63 -2.61 -1.69
CA PHE A 41 10.78 -4.07 -1.71
C PHE A 41 12.00 -4.51 -0.91
N ALA A 42 13.11 -3.76 -1.02
CA ALA A 42 14.31 -4.10 -0.24
C ALA A 42 14.03 -4.01 1.25
N TRP A 43 13.32 -2.98 1.67
CA TRP A 43 12.95 -2.80 3.06
C TRP A 43 12.04 -3.93 3.54
N LEU A 44 11.03 -4.29 2.73
CA LEU A 44 10.12 -5.36 3.09
C LEU A 44 10.83 -6.70 3.20
N SER A 45 11.73 -6.99 2.27
CA SER A 45 12.47 -8.25 2.30
C SER A 45 13.35 -8.35 3.54
N SER A 46 13.87 -7.23 4.00
CA SER A 46 14.74 -7.19 5.15
C SER A 46 13.98 -7.22 6.48
N GLU A 47 12.90 -6.45 6.57
CA GLU A 47 12.23 -6.22 7.85
C GLU A 47 11.01 -7.10 8.10
N LEU A 48 10.23 -7.39 7.06
CA LEU A 48 8.97 -8.09 7.22
C LEU A 48 9.11 -9.46 7.90
N PRO A 49 10.14 -10.27 7.59
CA PRO A 49 10.25 -11.59 8.23
C PRO A 49 10.38 -11.53 9.75
N ALA A 50 10.87 -10.42 10.29
CA ALA A 50 11.06 -10.28 11.73
C ALA A 50 9.88 -9.66 12.43
N LEU A 51 8.85 -9.23 11.68
CA LEU A 51 7.73 -8.53 12.29
C LEU A 51 6.63 -9.50 12.67
N GLY A 52 6.12 -9.37 13.90
CA GLY A 52 4.98 -10.18 14.34
C GLY A 52 3.65 -9.53 13.98
N ARG A 53 3.67 -8.28 13.57
CA ARG A 53 2.46 -7.54 13.25
C ARG A 53 2.78 -6.57 12.12
N PHE A 54 1.86 -6.42 11.17
CA PHE A 54 2.08 -5.53 10.04
C PHE A 54 0.75 -5.01 9.52
N ARG A 55 0.69 -3.71 9.26
CA ARG A 55 -0.48 -3.09 8.64
C ARG A 55 -0.02 -2.35 7.39
N LEU A 56 -0.71 -2.60 6.28
CA LEU A 56 -0.47 -1.86 5.05
C LEU A 56 -1.62 -0.88 4.87
N ARG A 57 -1.32 0.40 4.86
CA ARG A 57 -2.33 1.44 4.72
C ARG A 57 -2.11 2.12 3.39
N VAL A 58 -3.08 2.03 2.51
CA VAL A 58 -2.98 2.59 1.16
C VAL A 58 -4.03 3.68 0.98
N SER A 59 -3.61 4.85 0.52
CA SER A 59 -4.51 5.97 0.25
C SER A 59 -4.04 6.62 -1.04
N VAL A 60 -4.21 5.89 -2.16
CA VAL A 60 -3.72 6.34 -3.46
C VAL A 60 -4.92 6.64 -4.35
N SER A 61 -4.97 7.85 -4.90
CA SER A 61 -6.10 8.26 -5.74
C SER A 61 -5.95 7.79 -7.17
N TYR A 62 -4.72 7.56 -7.62
CA TYR A 62 -4.47 7.10 -8.97
C TYR A 62 -3.15 6.33 -9.04
N MET A 63 -3.16 5.24 -9.80
CA MET A 63 -1.95 4.45 -10.07
C MET A 63 -1.92 4.08 -11.54
N ASN A 64 -0.74 4.16 -12.16
CA ASN A 64 -0.57 3.62 -13.50
C ASN A 64 -0.41 2.09 -13.41
N SER A 65 -0.38 1.43 -14.55
CA SER A 65 -0.35 -0.05 -14.59
C SER A 65 0.84 -0.63 -13.88
N SER A 66 2.01 -0.06 -14.05
CA SER A 66 3.21 -0.61 -13.41
C SER A 66 3.20 -0.38 -11.90
N SER A 67 2.63 0.73 -11.43
CA SER A 67 2.47 0.95 -9.99
C SER A 67 1.48 -0.05 -9.42
N THR A 68 0.40 -0.34 -10.14
CA THR A 68 -0.58 -1.33 -9.73
C THR A 68 0.10 -2.69 -9.53
N LYS A 69 0.94 -3.08 -10.48
CA LYS A 69 1.68 -4.33 -10.38
C LYS A 69 2.58 -4.34 -9.14
N CYS A 70 3.27 -3.23 -8.87
CA CYS A 70 4.14 -3.15 -7.70
C CYS A 70 3.34 -3.29 -6.39
N VAL A 71 2.19 -2.65 -6.31
CA VAL A 71 1.36 -2.73 -5.11
C VAL A 71 0.80 -4.14 -4.94
N LEU A 72 0.42 -4.81 -6.03
CA LEU A 72 0.00 -6.20 -5.95
C LEU A 72 1.13 -7.09 -5.41
N ASP A 73 2.35 -6.85 -5.86
CA ASP A 73 3.50 -7.62 -5.36
C ASP A 73 3.74 -7.36 -3.88
N ILE A 74 3.53 -6.12 -3.42
CA ILE A 74 3.65 -5.81 -2.00
C ILE A 74 2.60 -6.57 -1.21
N ILE A 75 1.36 -6.60 -1.70
CA ILE A 75 0.27 -7.33 -1.05
C ILE A 75 0.60 -8.82 -0.98
N ASP A 76 1.21 -9.38 -2.02
CA ASP A 76 1.62 -10.79 -2.01
C ASP A 76 2.64 -11.05 -0.91
N LEU A 77 3.60 -10.15 -0.72
CA LEU A 77 4.59 -10.30 0.34
C LEU A 77 3.94 -10.25 1.71
N VAL A 78 2.97 -9.35 1.89
CA VAL A 78 2.25 -9.22 3.15
C VAL A 78 1.43 -10.48 3.42
N SER A 79 0.80 -11.03 2.37
CA SER A 79 0.03 -12.26 2.51
C SER A 79 0.91 -13.44 2.88
N GLU A 80 2.11 -13.52 2.31
CA GLU A 80 3.07 -14.56 2.66
C GLU A 80 3.51 -14.44 4.11
N ALA A 81 3.70 -13.21 4.58
CA ALA A 81 4.05 -13.00 5.98
C ALA A 81 2.94 -13.49 6.90
N ALA A 82 1.69 -13.25 6.51
CA ALA A 82 0.54 -13.73 7.29
C ALA A 82 0.53 -15.24 7.37
N GLU A 83 0.89 -15.92 6.30
CA GLU A 83 0.97 -17.39 6.29
C GLU A 83 2.03 -17.89 7.24
N ARG A 84 3.07 -17.10 7.49
CA ARG A 84 4.13 -17.47 8.41
C ARG A 84 3.82 -17.08 9.86
N GLY A 85 2.64 -16.54 10.11
CA GLY A 85 2.22 -16.20 11.47
C GLY A 85 2.20 -14.72 11.81
N CYS A 86 2.53 -13.84 10.88
CA CYS A 86 2.47 -12.41 11.12
C CYS A 86 1.00 -11.97 11.18
N ASP A 87 0.67 -11.12 12.14
CA ASP A 87 -0.67 -10.52 12.23
C ASP A 87 -0.72 -9.38 11.21
N ALA A 88 -1.14 -9.71 9.99
CA ALA A 88 -1.10 -8.76 8.88
C ALA A 88 -2.51 -8.42 8.40
N ALA A 89 -2.70 -7.14 8.06
CA ALA A 89 -3.98 -6.67 7.51
C ALA A 89 -3.73 -5.46 6.63
N ILE A 90 -4.70 -5.18 5.77
CA ILE A 90 -4.62 -4.06 4.83
C ILE A 90 -5.79 -3.13 5.11
N VAL A 91 -5.52 -1.83 5.10
CA VAL A 91 -6.54 -0.79 5.19
C VAL A 91 -6.39 0.06 3.94
N TRP A 92 -7.44 0.13 3.15
CA TRP A 92 -7.40 0.89 1.90
C TRP A 92 -8.39 2.04 1.99
N LEU A 93 -7.87 3.26 1.98
CA LEU A 93 -8.69 4.45 2.07
C LEU A 93 -8.92 5.01 0.68
N TYR A 94 -10.13 5.45 0.40
CA TYR A 94 -10.44 6.06 -0.88
C TYR A 94 -11.45 7.17 -0.68
N ASP A 95 -11.41 8.17 -1.57
CA ASP A 95 -12.36 9.26 -1.56
C ASP A 95 -13.72 8.69 -1.91
N ARG A 96 -14.69 8.83 -1.01
CA ARG A 96 -16.00 8.22 -1.19
C ARG A 96 -16.75 8.75 -2.40
N ASP A 97 -16.36 9.90 -2.91
CA ASP A 97 -16.97 10.47 -4.10
C ASP A 97 -16.26 10.07 -5.38
N ASN A 98 -15.19 9.29 -5.27
CA ASN A 98 -14.41 8.87 -6.42
C ASN A 98 -14.69 7.40 -6.73
N GLU A 99 -15.61 7.15 -7.69
CA GLU A 99 -16.01 5.80 -8.01
C GLU A 99 -14.89 4.96 -8.57
N ARG A 100 -13.98 5.57 -9.34
CA ARG A 100 -12.85 4.83 -9.89
C ARG A 100 -11.91 4.36 -8.79
N ALA A 101 -11.69 5.20 -7.80
CA ALA A 101 -10.84 4.82 -6.67
C ALA A 101 -11.48 3.68 -5.88
N ARG A 102 -12.81 3.71 -5.70
CA ARG A 102 -13.51 2.63 -5.03
C ARG A 102 -13.42 1.34 -5.83
N ASP A 103 -13.62 1.41 -7.14
CA ASP A 103 -13.56 0.22 -7.98
C ASP A 103 -12.17 -0.39 -7.96
N LEU A 104 -11.13 0.44 -7.97
CA LEU A 104 -9.77 -0.03 -7.89
C LEU A 104 -9.52 -0.75 -6.57
N ALA A 105 -9.99 -0.16 -5.48
CA ALA A 105 -9.82 -0.76 -4.16
C ALA A 105 -10.53 -2.11 -4.07
N GLU A 106 -11.71 -2.21 -4.66
CA GLU A 106 -12.46 -3.47 -4.65
C GLU A 106 -11.77 -4.53 -5.49
N GLU A 107 -11.15 -4.15 -6.61
CA GLU A 107 -10.38 -5.08 -7.42
C GLU A 107 -9.19 -5.64 -6.65
N PHE A 108 -8.48 -4.77 -5.93
CA PHE A 108 -7.35 -5.23 -5.14
C PHE A 108 -7.79 -6.19 -4.05
N ARG A 109 -8.97 -5.95 -3.46
CA ARG A 109 -9.46 -6.80 -2.38
C ARG A 109 -9.87 -8.18 -2.85
N GLU A 110 -10.28 -8.31 -4.09
CA GLU A 110 -10.97 -9.50 -4.59
C GLU A 110 -10.23 -10.82 -4.33
N ASP A 111 -8.93 -10.83 -4.52
CA ASP A 111 -8.16 -12.06 -4.37
C ASP A 111 -7.34 -12.12 -3.08
N VAL A 112 -7.57 -11.21 -2.15
CA VAL A 112 -6.78 -11.13 -0.93
C VAL A 112 -7.50 -11.88 0.20
N GLU A 113 -6.80 -12.79 0.85
CA GLU A 113 -7.39 -13.59 1.91
C GLU A 113 -7.18 -13.02 3.31
N ILE A 114 -6.18 -12.16 3.50
CA ILE A 114 -5.98 -11.54 4.80
C ILE A 114 -7.00 -10.42 4.97
N PRO A 115 -7.23 -9.95 6.21
CA PRO A 115 -8.19 -8.87 6.42
C PRO A 115 -7.86 -7.66 5.55
N PHE A 116 -8.86 -7.17 4.84
CA PHE A 116 -8.72 -6.06 3.90
C PHE A 116 -9.93 -5.15 4.09
N GLU A 117 -9.70 -4.02 4.71
CA GLU A 117 -10.78 -3.09 5.01
C GLU A 117 -10.82 -1.95 3.99
N LEU A 118 -11.98 -1.73 3.39
CA LEU A 118 -12.18 -0.58 2.51
C LEU A 118 -12.77 0.55 3.35
N CYS A 119 -12.11 1.70 3.30
CA CYS A 119 -12.46 2.81 4.16
C CYS A 119 -12.77 4.04 3.34
N PRO A 120 -14.05 4.34 3.09
CA PRO A 120 -14.38 5.58 2.38
C PRO A 120 -14.11 6.78 3.28
N VAL A 121 -13.47 7.81 2.71
CA VAL A 121 -13.16 9.02 3.47
C VAL A 121 -13.73 10.22 2.75
N GLU A 122 -13.85 11.30 3.49
CA GLU A 122 -14.31 12.54 2.92
C GLU A 122 -13.38 12.96 1.82
N GLY A 123 -13.98 13.42 0.75
CA GLY A 123 -13.20 13.90 -0.34
C GLY A 123 -12.33 14.99 0.11
N SER A 124 -11.24 15.06 -0.52
CA SER A 124 -10.37 15.88 -0.09
C SER A 124 -10.64 17.20 -0.36
N ASN A 125 -10.53 17.90 0.49
CA ASN A 125 -10.49 19.15 0.29
C ASN A 125 -9.24 19.54 0.09
N ARG A 126 -8.57 18.67 -0.23
CA ARG A 126 -7.34 18.89 -0.44
C ARG A 126 -7.04 19.59 -1.54
#